data_594063460ee0bb6379e39e6626c9debd
#
_entry.id   594063460ee0bb6379e39e6626c9debd
#
_cell.length_a   1.000
_cell.length_b   1.000
_cell.length_c   1.000
_cell.angle_alpha   90.00
_cell.angle_beta   90.00
_cell.angle_gamma   90.00
#
_symmetry.space_group_name_H-M   'P 1'
#
loop_
_entity.id
_entity.type
_entity.pdbx_description
1 polymer ?
#
loop_
_entity_poly.entity_id
_entity_poly.type
_entity_poly.pdbx_seq_one_letter_code
_entity_poly.pdbx_strand_id
1 'polypeptide(L)'
;MLSCGTTPEYISDLAGKLDFTQYPQAQEKAEPEKKQAGTEDHSFYHNKEAEGGKKLIAVELAPPAGIDDEKLMDAAHLLQRSGVDVLTFPDSPSGRTRADSILMAEKVARETGMCVMPHICCRDKNAIAMRSQLLGAYINGIHNFLVITGDPIPSMVRTTVKSVFNFDSVGLMQILADMNEEQFAQAPVSYGGAINQGRRNLEVEIGRVKKKMAAGATFFLTQPISTKESADRVRRIKEETGARILCGIMPFVSLKNATFMKNEMAGIDVTDEVLARYRADMTREEGEQAGAQLAKEVIDMTEDFADGYYFSFPFNRVTMLEKILD
;
A
#
# COMPACT_ATOMS: atom_id res chain seq x y z
N MET A 1 -23.55 -23.23 14.59
CA MET A 1 -24.90 -22.65 14.82
C MET A 1 -25.67 -22.75 13.54
N LEU A 2 -26.69 -23.60 13.47
CA LEU A 2 -27.57 -23.73 12.30
C LEU A 2 -28.42 -22.46 12.23
N SER A 3 -28.35 -21.72 11.14
CA SER A 3 -29.08 -20.48 10.95
C SER A 3 -30.49 -20.72 10.39
N CYS A 4 -31.42 -19.96 10.92
CA CYS A 4 -32.76 -19.71 10.35
C CYS A 4 -33.60 -20.93 9.95
N GLY A 5 -34.32 -21.49 10.91
CA GLY A 5 -35.46 -22.35 10.64
C GLY A 5 -35.17 -23.84 10.46
N THR A 6 -33.92 -24.27 10.63
CA THR A 6 -33.58 -25.69 10.58
C THR A 6 -33.82 -26.32 11.97
N THR A 7 -34.74 -27.26 12.06
CA THR A 7 -35.03 -28.01 13.32
C THR A 7 -34.32 -29.37 13.28
N PRO A 8 -34.14 -30.03 14.46
CA PRO A 8 -33.59 -31.39 14.51
C PRO A 8 -34.42 -32.40 13.70
N GLU A 9 -35.73 -32.24 13.65
CA GLU A 9 -36.64 -33.10 12.86
C GLU A 9 -36.37 -32.94 11.37
N TYR A 10 -36.10 -31.69 10.90
CA TYR A 10 -35.79 -31.42 9.50
C TYR A 10 -34.49 -32.10 9.07
N ILE A 11 -33.49 -32.10 9.94
CA ILE A 11 -32.20 -32.78 9.69
C ILE A 11 -32.40 -34.29 9.69
N SER A 12 -33.19 -34.83 10.62
CA SER A 12 -33.49 -36.26 10.70
C SER A 12 -34.21 -36.74 9.47
N ASP A 13 -35.20 -35.99 8.97
CA ASP A 13 -35.97 -36.32 7.74
C ASP A 13 -35.06 -36.26 6.50
N LEU A 14 -34.15 -35.28 6.43
CA LEU A 14 -33.17 -35.17 5.35
C LEU A 14 -32.15 -36.33 5.39
N ALA A 15 -31.66 -36.68 6.57
CA ALA A 15 -30.74 -37.79 6.75
C ALA A 15 -31.33 -39.14 6.37
N GLY A 16 -32.64 -39.32 6.64
CA GLY A 16 -33.39 -40.53 6.24
C GLY A 16 -33.65 -40.65 4.73
N LYS A 17 -33.55 -39.52 3.98
CA LYS A 17 -33.74 -39.47 2.53
C LYS A 17 -32.44 -39.54 1.73
N LEU A 18 -31.29 -39.40 2.39
CA LEU A 18 -29.97 -39.42 1.75
C LEU A 18 -29.27 -40.76 2.00
N ASP A 19 -28.91 -41.45 0.93
CA ASP A 19 -28.07 -42.64 1.00
C ASP A 19 -26.57 -42.22 1.07
N PHE A 20 -26.04 -42.10 2.27
CA PHE A 20 -24.65 -41.69 2.50
C PHE A 20 -23.65 -42.77 2.10
N THR A 21 -24.07 -44.00 1.77
CA THR A 21 -23.17 -45.06 1.31
C THR A 21 -22.62 -44.81 -0.10
N GLN A 22 -23.28 -43.93 -0.86
CA GLN A 22 -22.87 -43.55 -2.22
C GLN A 22 -21.85 -42.43 -2.25
N TYR A 23 -21.58 -41.78 -1.11
CA TYR A 23 -20.57 -40.75 -1.02
C TYR A 23 -19.27 -41.37 -0.49
N PRO A 24 -18.10 -41.05 -1.13
CA PRO A 24 -16.83 -41.49 -0.57
C PRO A 24 -16.71 -40.92 0.86
N GLN A 25 -16.53 -41.82 1.83
CA GLN A 25 -16.22 -41.36 3.20
C GLN A 25 -15.04 -40.42 3.13
N ALA A 26 -15.17 -39.24 3.75
CA ALA A 26 -14.08 -38.33 3.86
C ALA A 26 -12.91 -39.10 4.50
N GLN A 27 -11.85 -39.33 3.73
CA GLN A 27 -10.61 -39.84 4.31
C GLN A 27 -10.27 -38.85 5.42
N GLU A 28 -10.05 -39.32 6.65
CA GLU A 28 -9.45 -38.52 7.68
C GLU A 28 -8.20 -37.91 7.06
N LYS A 29 -8.23 -36.61 6.78
CA LYS A 29 -7.04 -35.89 6.37
C LYS A 29 -6.09 -36.09 7.55
N ALA A 30 -4.97 -36.76 7.32
CA ALA A 30 -3.88 -36.75 8.25
C ALA A 30 -3.67 -35.33 8.75
N GLU A 31 -3.63 -35.13 10.06
CA GLU A 31 -3.31 -33.81 10.60
C GLU A 31 -2.07 -33.32 9.85
N PRO A 32 -2.09 -32.11 9.30
CA PRO A 32 -0.94 -31.60 8.59
C PRO A 32 0.24 -31.67 9.57
N GLU A 33 1.30 -32.37 9.18
CA GLU A 33 2.54 -32.40 9.95
C GLU A 33 2.85 -30.96 10.33
N LYS A 34 2.97 -30.68 11.64
CA LYS A 34 3.42 -29.38 12.12
C LYS A 34 4.83 -29.18 11.55
N LYS A 35 4.93 -28.49 10.42
CA LYS A 35 6.20 -28.03 9.87
C LYS A 35 6.89 -27.27 10.99
N GLN A 36 8.08 -27.71 11.39
CA GLN A 36 8.90 -26.99 12.34
C GLN A 36 9.07 -25.56 11.83
N ALA A 37 8.79 -24.58 12.68
CA ALA A 37 8.78 -23.17 12.38
C ALA A 37 10.18 -22.68 11.96
N GLY A 38 10.44 -22.68 10.65
CA GLY A 38 11.28 -21.68 10.05
C GLY A 38 10.34 -20.53 9.69
N THR A 39 10.53 -19.35 10.24
CA THR A 39 9.79 -18.17 9.84
C THR A 39 10.18 -17.84 8.41
N GLU A 40 9.27 -18.09 7.46
CA GLU A 40 9.46 -17.64 6.07
C GLU A 40 9.31 -16.12 6.03
N ASP A 41 10.34 -15.41 5.57
CA ASP A 41 10.31 -13.98 5.37
C ASP A 41 9.83 -13.64 3.94
N HIS A 42 8.62 -13.12 3.83
CA HIS A 42 8.00 -12.67 2.58
C HIS A 42 8.02 -11.14 2.41
N SER A 43 8.85 -10.43 3.20
CA SER A 43 8.98 -8.98 3.03
C SER A 43 9.55 -8.63 1.66
N PHE A 44 8.99 -7.62 1.00
CA PHE A 44 9.37 -7.22 -0.36
C PHE A 44 10.84 -6.75 -0.46
N TYR A 45 11.47 -6.44 0.65
CA TYR A 45 12.86 -5.98 0.72
C TYR A 45 13.87 -7.10 1.04
N HIS A 46 13.42 -8.30 1.41
CA HIS A 46 14.28 -9.39 1.86
C HIS A 46 15.35 -9.77 0.83
N ASN A 47 14.96 -9.98 -0.41
CA ASN A 47 15.88 -10.39 -1.47
C ASN A 47 16.91 -9.30 -1.84
N LYS A 48 16.53 -8.02 -1.72
CA LYS A 48 17.42 -6.89 -2.04
C LYS A 48 18.52 -6.68 -1.01
N GLU A 49 18.29 -7.01 0.24
CA GLU A 49 19.32 -7.00 1.27
C GLU A 49 20.44 -8.00 0.93
N ALA A 50 20.08 -9.15 0.33
CA ALA A 50 21.02 -10.16 -0.15
C ALA A 50 21.76 -9.75 -1.44
N GLU A 51 21.19 -8.85 -2.27
CA GLU A 51 21.74 -8.40 -3.56
C GLU A 51 22.73 -7.23 -3.47
N GLY A 52 23.19 -6.86 -2.28
CA GLY A 52 24.27 -5.88 -2.11
C GLY A 52 23.85 -4.41 -2.23
N GLY A 53 22.63 -4.05 -1.83
CA GLY A 53 22.27 -2.65 -1.57
C GLY A 53 21.67 -1.89 -2.76
N LYS A 54 21.09 -2.56 -3.74
CA LYS A 54 20.27 -1.90 -4.75
C LYS A 54 19.07 -1.21 -4.11
N LYS A 55 18.76 0.01 -4.55
CA LYS A 55 17.59 0.77 -4.11
C LYS A 55 16.30 0.02 -4.45
N LEU A 56 15.39 -0.06 -3.49
CA LEU A 56 14.06 -0.63 -3.69
C LEU A 56 13.20 0.28 -4.58
N ILE A 57 12.44 -0.30 -5.49
CA ILE A 57 11.51 0.44 -6.36
C ILE A 57 10.10 -0.04 -6.11
N ALA A 58 9.30 0.83 -5.50
CA ALA A 58 7.87 0.65 -5.30
C ALA A 58 7.09 1.55 -6.26
N VAL A 59 6.03 1.03 -6.88
CA VAL A 59 5.17 1.83 -7.79
C VAL A 59 3.71 1.71 -7.38
N GLU A 60 3.04 2.85 -7.24
CA GLU A 60 1.63 2.91 -6.93
C GLU A 60 0.78 2.75 -8.19
N LEU A 61 -0.19 1.84 -8.12
CA LEU A 61 -1.25 1.68 -9.09
C LEU A 61 -2.60 1.96 -8.42
N ALA A 62 -3.23 3.06 -8.78
CA ALA A 62 -4.53 3.42 -8.24
C ALA A 62 -5.62 2.46 -8.74
N PRO A 63 -6.34 1.76 -7.84
CA PRO A 63 -7.47 0.91 -8.24
C PRO A 63 -8.52 1.70 -9.03
N PRO A 64 -9.27 1.07 -9.95
CA PRO A 64 -10.26 1.76 -10.77
C PRO A 64 -11.44 2.28 -9.94
N ALA A 65 -12.06 3.36 -10.42
CA ALA A 65 -13.30 3.89 -9.85
C ALA A 65 -14.56 3.22 -10.43
N GLY A 66 -14.39 2.45 -11.50
CA GLY A 66 -15.43 1.68 -12.18
C GLY A 66 -15.10 0.19 -12.18
N ILE A 67 -15.71 -0.54 -13.12
CA ILE A 67 -15.56 -2.01 -13.24
C ILE A 67 -14.46 -2.42 -14.22
N ASP A 68 -13.91 -1.48 -14.96
CA ASP A 68 -12.86 -1.71 -15.96
C ASP A 68 -11.47 -1.57 -15.31
N ASP A 69 -10.71 -2.62 -15.32
CA ASP A 69 -9.35 -2.68 -14.77
C ASP A 69 -8.25 -2.94 -15.82
N GLU A 70 -8.59 -2.96 -17.12
CA GLU A 70 -7.65 -3.25 -18.21
C GLU A 70 -6.40 -2.36 -18.14
N LYS A 71 -6.58 -1.04 -17.96
CA LYS A 71 -5.46 -0.10 -17.85
C LYS A 71 -4.56 -0.35 -16.63
N LEU A 72 -5.13 -0.84 -15.54
CA LEU A 72 -4.35 -1.18 -14.36
C LEU A 72 -3.54 -2.44 -14.61
N MET A 73 -4.14 -3.46 -15.23
CA MET A 73 -3.47 -4.72 -15.58
C MET A 73 -2.37 -4.50 -16.62
N ASP A 74 -2.61 -3.70 -17.65
CA ASP A 74 -1.58 -3.31 -18.63
C ASP A 74 -0.39 -2.62 -17.96
N ALA A 75 -0.67 -1.69 -17.03
CA ALA A 75 0.37 -1.02 -16.26
C ALA A 75 1.16 -2.01 -15.38
N ALA A 76 0.49 -2.96 -14.72
CA ALA A 76 1.15 -3.98 -13.91
C ALA A 76 2.08 -4.87 -14.75
N HIS A 77 1.63 -5.32 -15.93
CA HIS A 77 2.46 -6.09 -16.87
C HIS A 77 3.65 -5.29 -17.42
N LEU A 78 3.50 -3.99 -17.64
CA LEU A 78 4.62 -3.14 -18.03
C LEU A 78 5.65 -3.06 -16.90
N LEU A 79 5.22 -2.76 -15.68
CA LEU A 79 6.10 -2.62 -14.52
C LEU A 79 6.79 -3.92 -14.13
N GLN A 80 6.16 -5.07 -14.37
CA GLN A 80 6.77 -6.39 -14.20
C GLN A 80 8.06 -6.53 -15.01
N ARG A 81 8.09 -5.96 -16.21
CA ARG A 81 9.26 -6.00 -17.11
C ARG A 81 10.31 -4.92 -16.81
N SER A 82 9.94 -3.90 -16.02
CA SER A 82 10.80 -2.74 -15.72
C SER A 82 11.62 -2.87 -14.44
N GLY A 83 11.66 -4.07 -13.81
CA GLY A 83 12.48 -4.31 -12.61
C GLY A 83 11.96 -3.67 -11.34
N VAL A 84 10.65 -3.41 -11.25
CA VAL A 84 9.96 -2.92 -10.04
C VAL A 84 9.89 -4.04 -9.01
N ASP A 85 10.18 -3.71 -7.75
CA ASP A 85 10.22 -4.70 -6.66
C ASP A 85 8.85 -4.97 -6.06
N VAL A 86 7.99 -3.94 -5.95
CA VAL A 86 6.66 -4.06 -5.34
C VAL A 86 5.66 -3.08 -5.96
N LEU A 87 4.45 -3.56 -6.22
CA LEU A 87 3.31 -2.73 -6.63
C LEU A 87 2.43 -2.39 -5.43
N THR A 88 2.08 -1.12 -5.27
CA THR A 88 1.24 -0.67 -4.17
C THR A 88 -0.14 -0.23 -4.65
N PHE A 89 -1.16 -0.39 -3.81
CA PHE A 89 -2.56 -0.12 -4.18
C PHE A 89 -3.23 0.71 -3.11
N PRO A 90 -3.51 2.01 -3.35
CA PRO A 90 -4.11 2.88 -2.34
C PRO A 90 -5.57 2.47 -2.02
N ASP A 91 -5.94 2.58 -0.73
CA ASP A 91 -7.27 2.26 -0.21
C ASP A 91 -8.18 3.50 -0.24
N SER A 92 -8.97 3.61 -1.29
CA SER A 92 -9.93 4.71 -1.49
C SER A 92 -9.35 6.09 -1.18
N PRO A 93 -8.28 6.51 -1.91
CA PRO A 93 -7.57 7.75 -1.66
C PRO A 93 -8.51 8.97 -1.73
N SER A 94 -8.19 10.00 -0.93
CA SER A 94 -9.03 11.19 -0.76
C SER A 94 -10.46 10.90 -0.32
N GLY A 95 -10.72 9.74 0.31
CA GLY A 95 -12.05 9.34 0.74
C GLY A 95 -13.04 9.09 -0.40
N ARG A 96 -12.56 8.79 -1.59
CA ARG A 96 -13.37 8.48 -2.78
C ARG A 96 -13.35 7.00 -3.05
N THR A 97 -14.53 6.41 -3.26
CA THR A 97 -14.67 4.98 -3.55
C THR A 97 -13.83 4.54 -4.75
N ARG A 98 -13.08 3.49 -4.56
CA ARG A 98 -12.32 2.75 -5.56
C ARG A 98 -12.57 1.26 -5.37
N ALA A 99 -12.19 0.43 -6.33
CA ALA A 99 -12.10 -1.00 -6.12
C ALA A 99 -11.21 -1.30 -4.90
N ASP A 100 -11.53 -2.36 -4.14
CA ASP A 100 -10.81 -2.73 -2.91
C ASP A 100 -9.33 -2.96 -3.20
N SER A 101 -8.46 -2.35 -2.39
CA SER A 101 -7.00 -2.37 -2.57
C SER A 101 -6.44 -3.79 -2.48
N ILE A 102 -6.95 -4.63 -1.56
CA ILE A 102 -6.48 -6.01 -1.36
C ILE A 102 -6.94 -6.91 -2.49
N LEU A 103 -8.22 -6.79 -2.94
CA LEU A 103 -8.73 -7.59 -4.05
C LEU A 103 -7.99 -7.27 -5.37
N MET A 104 -7.67 -6.00 -5.60
CA MET A 104 -6.88 -5.62 -6.78
C MET A 104 -5.43 -6.08 -6.67
N ALA A 105 -4.83 -5.98 -5.49
CA ALA A 105 -3.48 -6.49 -5.22
C ALA A 105 -3.41 -8.01 -5.44
N GLU A 106 -4.39 -8.77 -4.93
CA GLU A 106 -4.48 -10.22 -5.14
C GLU A 106 -4.58 -10.57 -6.62
N LYS A 107 -5.49 -9.91 -7.36
CA LYS A 107 -5.63 -10.12 -8.80
C LYS A 107 -4.30 -9.91 -9.54
N VAL A 108 -3.62 -8.78 -9.27
CA VAL A 108 -2.34 -8.46 -9.89
C VAL A 108 -1.26 -9.47 -9.51
N ALA A 109 -1.14 -9.84 -8.23
CA ALA A 109 -0.16 -10.84 -7.79
C ALA A 109 -0.37 -12.19 -8.47
N ARG A 110 -1.62 -12.65 -8.57
CA ARG A 110 -1.98 -13.91 -9.20
C ARG A 110 -1.68 -13.91 -10.72
N GLU A 111 -1.93 -12.80 -11.41
CA GLU A 111 -1.78 -12.72 -12.86
C GLU A 111 -0.34 -12.39 -13.29
N THR A 112 0.42 -11.67 -12.46
CA THR A 112 1.78 -11.23 -12.81
C THR A 112 2.88 -11.94 -12.02
N GLY A 113 2.57 -12.54 -10.88
CA GLY A 113 3.58 -13.06 -9.95
C GLY A 113 4.37 -11.99 -9.21
N MET A 114 4.03 -10.70 -9.35
CA MET A 114 4.75 -9.62 -8.68
C MET A 114 4.41 -9.55 -7.20
N CYS A 115 5.38 -9.08 -6.41
CA CYS A 115 5.13 -8.69 -5.04
C CYS A 115 4.18 -7.49 -4.99
N VAL A 116 3.22 -7.54 -4.07
CA VAL A 116 2.19 -6.51 -3.93
C VAL A 116 2.10 -6.02 -2.48
N MET A 117 1.74 -4.75 -2.32
CA MET A 117 1.58 -4.08 -1.03
C MET A 117 0.32 -3.20 -1.05
N PRO A 118 -0.86 -3.76 -0.78
CA PRO A 118 -2.06 -2.96 -0.65
C PRO A 118 -1.95 -2.02 0.56
N HIS A 119 -2.49 -0.80 0.41
CA HIS A 119 -2.72 0.07 1.54
C HIS A 119 -3.98 -0.38 2.30
N ILE A 120 -3.95 -0.24 3.61
CA ILE A 120 -5.10 -0.50 4.47
C ILE A 120 -5.33 0.70 5.38
N CYS A 121 -6.56 1.21 5.40
CA CYS A 121 -6.89 2.40 6.16
C CYS A 121 -7.93 2.13 7.26
N CYS A 122 -7.85 2.94 8.33
CA CYS A 122 -8.71 2.81 9.50
C CYS A 122 -10.08 3.48 9.30
N ARG A 123 -10.28 4.21 8.19
CA ARG A 123 -11.46 5.07 7.99
C ARG A 123 -12.78 4.32 7.90
N ASP A 124 -12.80 3.21 7.17
CA ASP A 124 -14.05 2.63 6.68
C ASP A 124 -14.45 1.33 7.39
N LYS A 125 -13.57 0.73 8.20
CA LYS A 125 -13.73 -0.61 8.77
C LYS A 125 -13.53 -0.61 10.28
N ASN A 126 -14.33 -1.39 10.99
CA ASN A 126 -14.10 -1.68 12.40
C ASN A 126 -13.06 -2.81 12.57
N ALA A 127 -12.67 -3.09 13.82
CA ALA A 127 -11.65 -4.10 14.12
C ALA A 127 -12.00 -5.51 13.58
N ILE A 128 -13.28 -5.90 13.64
CA ILE A 128 -13.72 -7.23 13.17
C ILE A 128 -13.54 -7.32 11.65
N ALA A 129 -14.03 -6.32 10.90
CA ALA A 129 -13.92 -6.28 9.45
C ALA A 129 -12.45 -6.22 9.00
N MET A 130 -11.61 -5.46 9.72
CA MET A 130 -10.20 -5.35 9.43
C MET A 130 -9.45 -6.68 9.65
N ARG A 131 -9.64 -7.33 10.80
CA ARG A 131 -9.01 -8.65 11.08
C ARG A 131 -9.48 -9.70 10.07
N SER A 132 -10.77 -9.72 9.73
CA SER A 132 -11.31 -10.64 8.71
C SER A 132 -10.67 -10.42 7.34
N GLN A 133 -10.50 -9.16 6.93
CA GLN A 133 -9.86 -8.81 5.66
C GLN A 133 -8.39 -9.19 5.64
N LEU A 134 -7.66 -8.98 6.73
CA LEU A 134 -6.25 -9.36 6.88
C LEU A 134 -6.06 -10.89 6.83
N LEU A 135 -6.93 -11.66 7.48
CA LEU A 135 -6.94 -13.12 7.37
C LEU A 135 -7.16 -13.57 5.92
N GLY A 136 -8.15 -12.97 5.24
CA GLY A 136 -8.41 -13.26 3.82
C GLY A 136 -7.23 -12.91 2.92
N ALA A 137 -6.58 -11.77 3.15
CA ALA A 137 -5.39 -11.34 2.42
C ALA A 137 -4.25 -12.35 2.61
N TYR A 138 -3.97 -12.75 3.84
CA TYR A 138 -2.92 -13.71 4.17
C TYR A 138 -3.15 -15.08 3.51
N ILE A 139 -4.39 -15.61 3.55
CA ILE A 139 -4.76 -16.87 2.89
C ILE A 139 -4.50 -16.81 1.37
N ASN A 140 -4.63 -15.63 0.77
CA ASN A 140 -4.38 -15.41 -0.65
C ASN A 140 -2.94 -14.95 -0.96
N GLY A 141 -2.00 -15.11 -0.03
CA GLY A 141 -0.56 -14.86 -0.25
C GLY A 141 -0.16 -13.40 -0.21
N ILE A 142 -0.97 -12.50 0.37
CA ILE A 142 -0.60 -11.10 0.57
C ILE A 142 0.10 -10.95 1.92
N HIS A 143 1.38 -10.63 1.89
CA HIS A 143 2.24 -10.56 3.08
C HIS A 143 2.83 -9.17 3.35
N ASN A 144 2.57 -8.17 2.50
CA ASN A 144 3.09 -6.82 2.67
C ASN A 144 1.96 -5.80 2.68
N PHE A 145 1.95 -4.87 3.65
CA PHE A 145 0.89 -3.87 3.80
C PHE A 145 1.46 -2.48 4.08
N LEU A 146 0.85 -1.45 3.50
CA LEU A 146 1.05 -0.08 3.98
C LEU A 146 -0.13 0.33 4.87
N VAL A 147 0.17 0.61 6.13
CA VAL A 147 -0.84 0.96 7.14
C VAL A 147 -0.96 2.47 7.25
N ILE A 148 -2.14 2.98 6.97
CA ILE A 148 -2.44 4.41 7.03
C ILE A 148 -3.69 4.68 7.86
N THR A 149 -3.81 5.88 8.42
CA THR A 149 -5.04 6.29 9.10
C THR A 149 -6.20 6.45 8.10
N GLY A 150 -5.89 6.91 6.91
CA GLY A 150 -6.84 7.21 5.85
C GLY A 150 -7.25 8.69 5.82
N ASP A 151 -7.56 9.18 4.62
CA ASP A 151 -8.00 10.54 4.39
C ASP A 151 -9.41 10.79 4.96
N PRO A 152 -9.74 12.00 5.38
CA PRO A 152 -11.08 12.33 5.83
C PRO A 152 -12.09 12.19 4.69
N ILE A 153 -13.33 11.82 5.04
CA ILE A 153 -14.44 11.78 4.07
C ILE A 153 -14.70 13.19 3.52
N PRO A 154 -14.82 13.35 2.19
CA PRO A 154 -15.11 14.62 1.56
C PRO A 154 -16.38 15.28 2.12
N SER A 155 -16.36 16.59 2.31
CA SER A 155 -17.47 17.35 2.92
C SER A 155 -18.81 17.12 2.21
N MET A 156 -18.78 16.96 0.90
CA MET A 156 -19.98 16.76 0.07
C MET A 156 -20.78 15.49 0.40
N VAL A 157 -20.12 14.44 0.90
CA VAL A 157 -20.76 13.14 1.18
C VAL A 157 -20.84 12.82 2.69
N ARG A 158 -20.40 13.71 3.58
CA ARG A 158 -20.43 13.51 5.04
C ARG A 158 -21.83 13.33 5.64
N THR A 159 -22.86 13.76 4.94
CA THR A 159 -24.24 13.56 5.38
C THR A 159 -24.70 12.13 5.24
N THR A 160 -24.21 11.41 4.24
CA THR A 160 -24.61 10.05 3.89
C THR A 160 -23.57 9.00 4.28
N VAL A 161 -22.29 9.37 4.33
CA VAL A 161 -21.18 8.48 4.68
C VAL A 161 -20.58 8.88 6.02
N LYS A 162 -20.46 7.91 6.92
CA LYS A 162 -19.83 8.09 8.24
C LYS A 162 -18.53 7.31 8.30
N SER A 163 -17.47 7.96 8.78
CA SER A 163 -16.21 7.28 9.08
C SER A 163 -16.35 6.43 10.33
N VAL A 164 -15.63 5.33 10.38
CA VAL A 164 -15.58 4.39 11.52
C VAL A 164 -14.47 4.79 12.50
N PHE A 165 -13.22 4.89 12.02
CA PHE A 165 -12.04 5.25 12.81
C PHE A 165 -12.03 4.67 14.23
N ASN A 166 -12.21 3.35 14.37
CA ASN A 166 -12.10 2.67 15.68
C ASN A 166 -10.68 2.84 16.28
N PHE A 167 -9.68 3.02 15.43
CA PHE A 167 -8.27 3.18 15.77
C PHE A 167 -7.59 4.08 14.72
N ASP A 168 -6.39 4.51 15.03
CA ASP A 168 -5.48 5.15 14.07
C ASP A 168 -4.50 4.12 13.49
N SER A 169 -3.55 4.58 12.67
CA SER A 169 -2.56 3.68 12.04
C SER A 169 -1.68 2.95 13.06
N VAL A 170 -1.40 3.52 14.23
CA VAL A 170 -0.61 2.83 15.28
C VAL A 170 -1.44 1.72 15.90
N GLY A 171 -2.73 1.97 16.18
CA GLY A 171 -3.64 0.94 16.68
C GLY A 171 -3.85 -0.21 15.68
N LEU A 172 -3.88 0.08 14.37
CA LEU A 172 -3.96 -0.97 13.35
C LEU A 172 -2.64 -1.77 13.26
N MET A 173 -1.48 -1.12 13.40
CA MET A 173 -0.19 -1.80 13.47
C MET A 173 -0.11 -2.74 14.69
N GLN A 174 -0.69 -2.34 15.83
CA GLN A 174 -0.78 -3.20 17.01
C GLN A 174 -1.61 -4.46 16.74
N ILE A 175 -2.75 -4.31 16.04
CA ILE A 175 -3.57 -5.46 15.60
C ILE A 175 -2.77 -6.40 14.71
N LEU A 176 -1.96 -5.88 13.79
CA LEU A 176 -1.09 -6.70 12.94
C LEU A 176 0.02 -7.39 13.74
N ALA A 177 0.61 -6.70 14.73
CA ALA A 177 1.60 -7.31 15.62
C ALA A 177 1.00 -8.50 16.39
N ASP A 178 -0.19 -8.33 16.98
CA ASP A 178 -0.90 -9.41 17.66
C ASP A 178 -1.20 -10.58 16.70
N MET A 179 -1.64 -10.29 15.47
CA MET A 179 -1.91 -11.34 14.47
C MET A 179 -0.63 -12.04 14.00
N ASN A 180 0.50 -11.35 13.92
CA ASN A 180 1.81 -11.95 13.62
C ASN A 180 2.26 -12.94 14.70
N GLU A 181 1.97 -12.65 15.97
CA GLU A 181 2.26 -13.56 17.08
C GLU A 181 1.33 -14.79 17.12
N GLU A 182 0.08 -14.63 16.66
CA GLU A 182 -0.95 -15.66 16.73
C GLU A 182 -1.18 -16.37 15.38
N GLN A 183 -1.97 -15.74 14.50
CA GLN A 183 -2.46 -16.37 13.26
C GLN A 183 -1.40 -16.45 12.16
N PHE A 184 -0.46 -15.51 12.12
CA PHE A 184 0.57 -15.41 11.08
C PHE A 184 1.98 -15.83 11.55
N ALA A 185 2.08 -16.52 12.69
CA ALA A 185 3.35 -16.84 13.31
C ALA A 185 4.33 -17.65 12.43
N GLN A 186 3.84 -18.42 11.46
CA GLN A 186 4.69 -19.20 10.54
C GLN A 186 5.32 -18.36 9.44
N ALA A 187 4.61 -17.34 8.94
CA ALA A 187 5.08 -16.41 7.93
C ALA A 187 4.53 -15.02 8.26
N PRO A 188 5.14 -14.29 9.22
CA PRO A 188 4.66 -12.99 9.65
C PRO A 188 4.54 -12.00 8.49
N VAL A 189 3.47 -11.22 8.48
CA VAL A 189 3.31 -10.16 7.48
C VAL A 189 4.22 -8.98 7.80
N SER A 190 4.80 -8.39 6.76
CA SER A 190 5.55 -7.15 6.82
C SER A 190 4.61 -5.96 6.63
N TYR A 191 4.72 -4.94 7.45
CA TYR A 191 3.93 -3.72 7.28
C TYR A 191 4.75 -2.47 7.58
N GLY A 192 4.39 -1.43 6.85
CA GLY A 192 5.00 -0.13 6.97
C GLY A 192 4.00 0.97 7.21
N GLY A 193 4.49 2.18 7.34
CA GLY A 193 3.68 3.37 7.55
C GLY A 193 4.05 4.52 6.64
N ALA A 194 3.18 5.54 6.58
CA ALA A 194 3.47 6.78 5.88
C ALA A 194 4.22 7.77 6.78
N ILE A 195 5.14 8.53 6.19
CA ILE A 195 5.81 9.70 6.76
C ILE A 195 5.27 10.96 6.08
N ASN A 196 4.87 11.94 6.88
CA ASN A 196 4.53 13.27 6.39
C ASN A 196 5.59 14.28 6.81
N GLN A 197 6.65 14.38 6.00
CA GLN A 197 7.74 15.33 6.22
C GLN A 197 7.32 16.79 6.09
N GLY A 198 6.19 17.07 5.41
CA GLY A 198 5.60 18.41 5.29
C GLY A 198 4.90 18.91 6.56
N ARG A 199 4.80 18.09 7.62
CA ARG A 199 4.20 18.50 8.89
C ARG A 199 4.94 19.67 9.51
N ARG A 200 4.20 20.70 9.96
CA ARG A 200 4.77 21.93 10.54
C ARG A 200 5.79 21.67 11.64
N ASN A 201 5.52 20.73 12.54
CA ASN A 201 6.44 20.33 13.60
C ASN A 201 7.04 18.95 13.28
N LEU A 202 8.32 18.92 12.89
CA LEU A 202 9.04 17.72 12.51
C LEU A 202 9.24 16.76 13.69
N GLU A 203 9.47 17.28 14.92
CA GLU A 203 9.64 16.46 16.13
C GLU A 203 8.40 15.58 16.40
N VAL A 204 7.21 16.12 16.11
CA VAL A 204 5.97 15.35 16.22
C VAL A 204 5.96 14.21 15.22
N GLU A 205 6.45 14.42 14.00
CA GLU A 205 6.50 13.36 12.98
C GLU A 205 7.55 12.30 13.33
N ILE A 206 8.74 12.70 13.77
CA ILE A 206 9.77 11.78 14.29
C ILE A 206 9.21 10.92 15.43
N GLY A 207 8.52 11.53 16.38
CA GLY A 207 7.84 10.82 17.47
C GLY A 207 6.78 9.82 16.97
N ARG A 208 6.06 10.15 15.88
CA ARG A 208 5.09 9.24 15.25
C ARG A 208 5.77 8.06 14.55
N VAL A 209 6.89 8.31 13.86
CA VAL A 209 7.68 7.23 13.23
C VAL A 209 8.17 6.26 14.31
N LYS A 210 8.76 6.77 15.41
CA LYS A 210 9.20 5.93 16.53
C LYS A 210 8.06 5.10 17.13
N LYS A 211 6.85 5.67 17.28
CA LYS A 211 5.67 4.93 17.75
C LYS A 211 5.23 3.83 16.79
N LYS A 212 5.26 4.08 15.49
CA LYS A 212 4.94 3.08 14.47
C LYS A 212 5.97 1.95 14.44
N MET A 213 7.26 2.27 14.57
CA MET A 213 8.33 1.26 14.70
C MET A 213 8.13 0.40 15.96
N ALA A 214 7.81 1.02 17.09
CA ALA A 214 7.50 0.29 18.32
C ALA A 214 6.26 -0.60 18.21
N ALA A 215 5.33 -0.28 17.30
CA ALA A 215 4.17 -1.09 16.95
C ALA A 215 4.46 -2.09 15.80
N GLY A 216 5.74 -2.33 15.45
CA GLY A 216 6.17 -3.36 14.51
C GLY A 216 6.33 -2.91 13.05
N ALA A 217 6.18 -1.63 12.73
CA ALA A 217 6.42 -1.15 11.36
C ALA A 217 7.90 -1.30 10.98
N THR A 218 8.16 -1.90 9.81
CA THR A 218 9.52 -2.26 9.35
C THR A 218 10.03 -1.35 8.22
N PHE A 219 9.16 -0.61 7.56
CA PHE A 219 9.50 0.35 6.50
C PHE A 219 8.53 1.53 6.47
N PHE A 220 8.91 2.58 5.74
CA PHE A 220 8.11 3.78 5.61
C PHE A 220 8.13 4.32 4.18
N LEU A 221 6.98 4.81 3.70
CA LEU A 221 6.85 5.57 2.47
C LEU A 221 6.63 7.04 2.83
N THR A 222 7.40 7.96 2.21
CA THR A 222 7.22 9.39 2.46
C THR A 222 6.10 9.97 1.58
N GLN A 223 5.60 11.15 1.97
CA GLN A 223 4.89 11.99 1.01
C GLN A 223 5.86 12.39 -0.13
N PRO A 224 5.35 12.77 -1.32
CA PRO A 224 6.20 13.19 -2.42
C PRO A 224 7.20 14.28 -2.01
N ILE A 225 8.45 14.09 -2.37
CA ILE A 225 9.54 15.06 -2.19
C ILE A 225 9.64 15.87 -3.48
N SER A 226 9.77 17.19 -3.35
CA SER A 226 9.91 18.09 -4.50
C SER A 226 10.93 19.19 -4.28
N THR A 227 11.48 19.31 -3.06
CA THR A 227 12.43 20.35 -2.67
C THR A 227 13.55 19.78 -1.83
N LYS A 228 14.70 20.49 -1.81
CA LYS A 228 15.82 20.15 -0.93
C LYS A 228 15.42 20.19 0.55
N GLU A 229 14.62 21.17 0.97
CA GLU A 229 14.13 21.26 2.36
C GLU A 229 13.35 20.00 2.74
N SER A 230 12.46 19.55 1.87
CA SER A 230 11.68 18.32 2.05
C SER A 230 12.59 17.08 2.16
N ALA A 231 13.62 16.98 1.31
CA ALA A 231 14.63 15.91 1.37
C ALA A 231 15.44 15.94 2.68
N ASP A 232 15.92 17.12 3.10
CA ASP A 232 16.68 17.30 4.34
C ASP A 232 15.84 16.92 5.58
N ARG A 233 14.54 17.19 5.57
CA ARG A 233 13.60 16.77 6.64
C ARG A 233 13.46 15.25 6.70
N VAL A 234 13.38 14.57 5.56
CA VAL A 234 13.33 13.10 5.50
C VAL A 234 14.66 12.50 5.98
N ARG A 235 15.80 13.07 5.56
CA ARG A 235 17.12 12.68 6.04
C ARG A 235 17.19 12.74 7.56
N ARG A 236 16.77 13.85 8.16
CA ARG A 236 16.74 14.00 9.61
C ARG A 236 15.86 12.96 10.30
N ILE A 237 14.67 12.65 9.75
CA ILE A 237 13.81 11.58 10.28
C ILE A 237 14.57 10.25 10.28
N LYS A 238 15.25 9.92 9.18
CA LYS A 238 16.06 8.69 9.08
C LYS A 238 17.18 8.63 10.09
N GLU A 239 17.96 9.69 10.21
CA GLU A 239 19.09 9.80 11.14
C GLU A 239 18.64 9.62 12.61
N GLU A 240 17.50 10.20 12.99
CA GLU A 240 16.99 10.12 14.36
C GLU A 240 16.21 8.84 14.69
N THR A 241 15.78 8.09 13.68
CA THR A 241 14.92 6.90 13.89
C THR A 241 15.58 5.60 13.43
N GLY A 242 16.54 5.65 12.50
CA GLY A 242 17.06 4.45 11.82
C GLY A 242 16.06 3.76 10.92
N ALA A 243 14.92 4.39 10.59
CA ALA A 243 13.85 3.80 9.80
C ALA A 243 14.32 3.45 8.38
N ARG A 244 13.82 2.34 7.82
CA ARG A 244 13.91 2.05 6.38
C ARG A 244 12.91 2.95 5.66
N ILE A 245 13.40 3.81 4.76
CA ILE A 245 12.60 4.84 4.09
C ILE A 245 12.69 4.72 2.57
N LEU A 246 11.53 4.56 1.92
CA LEU A 246 11.38 4.74 0.49
C LEU A 246 10.89 6.18 0.24
N CYS A 247 11.70 6.96 -0.46
CA CYS A 247 11.41 8.35 -0.77
C CYS A 247 10.32 8.46 -1.83
N GLY A 248 9.26 9.19 -1.53
CA GLY A 248 8.12 9.40 -2.42
C GLY A 248 8.49 10.32 -3.58
N ILE A 249 8.21 9.90 -4.80
CA ILE A 249 8.44 10.64 -6.04
C ILE A 249 7.13 10.71 -6.81
N MET A 250 6.66 11.93 -7.09
CA MET A 250 5.48 12.18 -7.91
C MET A 250 5.85 13.15 -9.03
N PRO A 251 6.14 12.66 -10.22
CA PRO A 251 6.43 13.52 -11.36
C PRO A 251 5.14 14.20 -11.83
N PHE A 252 5.05 15.54 -11.71
CA PHE A 252 3.91 16.27 -12.25
C PHE A 252 3.98 16.29 -13.78
N VAL A 253 2.82 16.26 -14.43
CA VAL A 253 2.73 16.10 -15.89
C VAL A 253 2.15 17.32 -16.62
N SER A 254 1.76 18.36 -15.89
CA SER A 254 1.28 19.62 -16.43
C SER A 254 1.13 20.68 -15.34
N LEU A 255 1.04 21.94 -15.72
CA LEU A 255 0.74 23.04 -14.81
C LEU A 255 -0.57 22.81 -14.02
N LYS A 256 -1.62 22.33 -14.71
CA LYS A 256 -2.91 22.01 -14.06
C LYS A 256 -2.76 20.93 -13.00
N ASN A 257 -1.98 19.88 -13.27
CA ASN A 257 -1.73 18.79 -12.32
C ASN A 257 -0.90 19.29 -11.13
N ALA A 258 0.18 20.03 -11.35
CA ALA A 258 1.02 20.57 -10.29
C ALA A 258 0.25 21.58 -9.40
N THR A 259 -0.56 22.44 -10.01
CA THR A 259 -1.43 23.40 -9.29
C THR A 259 -2.48 22.68 -8.45
N PHE A 260 -3.10 21.63 -8.99
CA PHE A 260 -4.05 20.80 -8.23
C PHE A 260 -3.38 20.17 -7.01
N MET A 261 -2.20 19.58 -7.18
CA MET A 261 -1.44 18.97 -6.06
C MET A 261 -1.09 19.99 -4.98
N LYS A 262 -0.67 21.20 -5.39
CA LYS A 262 -0.38 22.30 -4.46
C LYS A 262 -1.57 22.71 -3.60
N ASN A 263 -2.75 22.79 -4.20
CA ASN A 263 -3.93 23.38 -3.55
C ASN A 263 -4.82 22.37 -2.82
N GLU A 264 -4.91 21.14 -3.34
CA GLU A 264 -5.91 20.17 -2.91
C GLU A 264 -5.32 18.99 -2.13
N MET A 265 -3.99 18.77 -2.22
CA MET A 265 -3.36 17.61 -1.60
C MET A 265 -2.50 18.01 -0.39
N ALA A 266 -3.03 17.78 0.80
CA ALA A 266 -2.33 18.09 2.04
C ALA A 266 -1.06 17.21 2.19
N GLY A 267 0.06 17.86 2.51
CA GLY A 267 1.33 17.18 2.75
C GLY A 267 2.24 17.09 1.52
N ILE A 268 1.77 17.52 0.35
CA ILE A 268 2.61 17.67 -0.85
C ILE A 268 3.06 19.14 -0.93
N ASP A 269 4.38 19.35 -0.85
CA ASP A 269 4.97 20.69 -0.95
C ASP A 269 5.34 20.98 -2.40
N VAL A 270 4.51 21.78 -3.08
CA VAL A 270 4.74 22.24 -4.46
C VAL A 270 5.04 23.74 -4.41
N THR A 271 6.32 24.09 -4.51
CA THR A 271 6.76 25.50 -4.49
C THR A 271 6.45 26.22 -5.81
N ASP A 272 6.54 27.54 -5.78
CA ASP A 272 6.39 28.35 -7.00
C ASP A 272 7.50 28.04 -8.02
N GLU A 273 8.70 27.66 -7.57
CA GLU A 273 9.81 27.22 -8.42
C GLU A 273 9.46 25.91 -9.18
N VAL A 274 8.83 24.96 -8.49
CA VAL A 274 8.34 23.74 -9.13
C VAL A 274 7.23 24.05 -10.12
N LEU A 275 6.27 24.94 -9.77
CA LEU A 275 5.21 25.37 -10.70
C LEU A 275 5.77 26.06 -11.93
N ALA A 276 6.81 26.90 -11.80
CA ALA A 276 7.43 27.64 -12.90
C ALA A 276 8.06 26.74 -13.99
N ARG A 277 8.28 25.46 -13.70
CA ARG A 277 8.76 24.46 -14.67
C ARG A 277 7.69 24.09 -15.70
N TYR A 278 6.42 24.38 -15.41
CA TYR A 278 5.28 24.01 -16.24
C TYR A 278 4.59 25.24 -16.82
N ARG A 279 4.52 25.32 -18.14
CA ARG A 279 3.75 26.34 -18.84
C ARG A 279 2.40 25.79 -19.27
N ALA A 280 1.41 26.67 -19.46
CA ALA A 280 0.05 26.27 -19.85
C ALA A 280 -0.02 25.70 -21.29
N ASP A 281 0.93 26.09 -22.14
CA ASP A 281 1.03 25.72 -23.56
C ASP A 281 1.89 24.47 -23.82
N MET A 282 2.46 23.84 -22.78
CA MET A 282 3.24 22.62 -22.92
C MET A 282 2.42 21.49 -23.52
N THR A 283 3.04 20.78 -24.45
CA THR A 283 2.53 19.49 -24.93
C THR A 283 2.56 18.44 -23.80
N ARG A 284 1.85 17.36 -23.99
CA ARG A 284 1.90 16.23 -23.04
C ARG A 284 3.32 15.74 -22.82
N GLU A 285 4.09 15.60 -23.89
CA GLU A 285 5.46 15.07 -23.84
C GLU A 285 6.41 16.02 -23.09
N GLU A 286 6.33 17.31 -23.35
CA GLU A 286 7.10 18.34 -22.62
C GLU A 286 6.78 18.34 -21.13
N GLY A 287 5.49 18.18 -20.76
CA GLY A 287 5.08 18.08 -19.36
C GLY A 287 5.61 16.81 -18.68
N GLU A 288 5.57 15.67 -19.36
CA GLU A 288 6.13 14.41 -18.86
C GLU A 288 7.67 14.49 -18.72
N GLN A 289 8.35 15.15 -19.67
CA GLN A 289 9.80 15.36 -19.60
C GLN A 289 10.20 16.25 -18.41
N ALA A 290 9.46 17.35 -18.19
CA ALA A 290 9.67 18.20 -17.01
C ALA A 290 9.46 17.44 -15.71
N GLY A 291 8.45 16.56 -15.65
CA GLY A 291 8.19 15.70 -14.50
C GLY A 291 9.28 14.65 -14.29
N ALA A 292 9.78 14.03 -15.36
CA ALA A 292 10.88 13.07 -15.27
C ALA A 292 12.16 13.75 -14.78
N GLN A 293 12.46 14.97 -15.25
CA GLN A 293 13.61 15.74 -14.77
C GLN A 293 13.50 16.08 -13.26
N LEU A 294 12.31 16.50 -12.80
CA LEU A 294 12.07 16.71 -11.36
C LEU A 294 12.28 15.42 -10.54
N ALA A 295 11.83 14.30 -11.07
CA ALA A 295 12.01 13.01 -10.40
C ALA A 295 13.50 12.61 -10.29
N LYS A 296 14.30 12.82 -11.34
CA LYS A 296 15.77 12.60 -11.32
C LYS A 296 16.44 13.48 -10.26
N GLU A 297 16.08 14.74 -10.19
CA GLU A 297 16.60 15.66 -9.16
C GLU A 297 16.25 15.21 -7.74
N VAL A 298 15.05 14.64 -7.52
CA VAL A 298 14.68 14.08 -6.21
C VAL A 298 15.51 12.84 -5.89
N ILE A 299 15.78 11.99 -6.87
CA ILE A 299 16.69 10.84 -6.71
C ILE A 299 18.07 11.32 -6.29
N ASP A 300 18.66 12.29 -7.02
CA ASP A 300 19.97 12.84 -6.72
C ASP A 300 20.06 13.45 -5.31
N MET A 301 18.99 14.15 -4.87
CA MET A 301 18.93 14.75 -3.52
C MET A 301 18.84 13.73 -2.38
N THR A 302 18.40 12.51 -2.66
CA THR A 302 18.05 11.50 -1.64
C THR A 302 18.88 10.21 -1.74
N GLU A 303 19.68 10.05 -2.79
CA GLU A 303 20.41 8.83 -3.10
C GLU A 303 21.30 8.33 -1.94
N ASP A 304 21.97 9.24 -1.24
CA ASP A 304 22.92 8.91 -0.19
C ASP A 304 22.26 8.37 1.10
N PHE A 305 20.94 8.58 1.29
CA PHE A 305 20.26 8.11 2.51
C PHE A 305 19.00 7.25 2.26
N ALA A 306 18.35 7.36 1.08
CA ALA A 306 17.15 6.57 0.80
C ALA A 306 17.47 5.07 0.73
N ASP A 307 16.58 4.23 1.25
CA ASP A 307 16.65 2.77 1.05
C ASP A 307 15.98 2.34 -0.25
N GLY A 308 15.17 3.23 -0.83
CA GLY A 308 14.49 3.03 -2.09
C GLY A 308 13.62 4.22 -2.47
N TYR A 309 12.83 4.03 -3.51
CA TYR A 309 11.95 5.04 -4.07
C TYR A 309 10.52 4.51 -4.21
N TYR A 310 9.56 5.38 -3.94
CA TYR A 310 8.15 5.12 -4.08
C TYR A 310 7.56 6.06 -5.12
N PHE A 311 7.22 5.53 -6.29
CA PHE A 311 6.68 6.31 -7.41
C PHE A 311 5.15 6.30 -7.41
N SER A 312 4.56 7.47 -7.46
CA SER A 312 3.13 7.65 -7.70
C SER A 312 2.94 8.47 -8.98
N PHE A 313 2.53 7.81 -10.06
CA PHE A 313 2.38 8.45 -11.37
C PHE A 313 0.95 8.99 -11.56
N PRO A 314 0.77 10.29 -11.84
CA PRO A 314 -0.54 10.83 -12.15
C PRO A 314 -1.21 10.04 -13.28
N PHE A 315 -2.48 9.65 -13.06
CA PHE A 315 -3.28 8.89 -14.04
C PHE A 315 -2.69 7.52 -14.44
N ASN A 316 -1.93 6.89 -13.56
CA ASN A 316 -1.22 5.63 -13.82
C ASN A 316 -0.31 5.68 -15.08
N ARG A 317 0.35 6.82 -15.34
CA ARG A 317 1.29 6.98 -16.47
C ARG A 317 2.63 6.32 -16.19
N VAL A 318 2.63 5.04 -15.95
CA VAL A 318 3.80 4.25 -15.52
C VAL A 318 4.93 4.19 -16.55
N THR A 319 4.66 4.48 -17.83
CA THR A 319 5.68 4.61 -18.88
C THR A 319 6.72 5.72 -18.59
N MET A 320 6.40 6.64 -17.67
CA MET A 320 7.37 7.64 -17.23
C MET A 320 8.51 7.04 -16.40
N LEU A 321 8.35 5.84 -15.83
CA LEU A 321 9.40 5.19 -15.06
C LEU A 321 10.66 4.96 -15.90
N GLU A 322 10.52 4.48 -17.13
CA GLU A 322 11.64 4.28 -18.04
C GLU A 322 12.41 5.59 -18.30
N LYS A 323 11.68 6.71 -18.54
CA LYS A 323 12.30 8.04 -18.72
C LYS A 323 13.07 8.55 -17.50
N ILE A 324 12.74 8.03 -16.31
CA ILE A 324 13.37 8.43 -15.05
C ILE A 324 14.59 7.56 -14.72
N LEU A 325 14.53 6.27 -15.01
CA LEU A 325 15.58 5.31 -14.64
C LEU A 325 16.69 5.20 -15.70
N ASP A 326 16.43 5.62 -16.97
CA ASP A 326 17.44 5.80 -18.03
C ASP A 326 18.30 7.05 -17.76
#